data_8102e2b7e13a9bed27d95e7a90879b3f
#
_entry.id   8102e2b7e13a9bed27d95e7a90879b3f
#
_cell.length_a   1.000
_cell.length_b   1.000
_cell.length_c   1.000
_cell.angle_alpha   90.00
_cell.angle_beta   90.00
_cell.angle_gamma   90.00
#
_symmetry.space_group_name_H-M   'P 1'
#
loop_
_entity.id
_entity.type
_entity.pdbx_description
1 polymer ?
#
loop_
_entity_poly.entity_id
_entity_poly.type
_entity_poly.pdbx_seq_one_letter_code
_entity_poly.pdbx_strand_id
1 'polypeptide(L)'
;RELRRHRMAMVFQHFGLLPNRRIIDNVAYGLEVRGMPRPDRYARAREMIDMVGLGGYENSRPGELSGGMQQRVGLARALAVDPQVLLFDEPFSALDPLIRRDMQNEVVRLQRELHKTSVFITHDLQEALKLGDRIAIMRDGELVQVGTPEEVVGRPADAYVADFTSDVARTTVLTARWLVREPFPGERTDGPTTEPGTVLAEVLPMLAASTAPVRVVEGGTLLGYVGRDDVLRAIAEDQLENAAAAAAIEGETSEELSDGATDPASASHVADLGDDGGPGGSATAGSGG
;
A
#
# COMPACT_ATOMS: atom_id res chain seq x y z
N ARG A 1 -15.60 -23.75 6.57
CA ARG A 1 -15.29 -24.32 5.22
C ARG A 1 -16.26 -23.83 4.15
N GLU A 2 -17.58 -23.71 4.45
CA GLU A 2 -18.61 -23.31 3.48
C GLU A 2 -18.45 -21.87 3.01
N LEU A 3 -18.18 -20.91 3.91
CA LEU A 3 -17.90 -19.51 3.58
C LEU A 3 -16.75 -19.38 2.57
N ARG A 4 -15.62 -20.09 2.80
CA ARG A 4 -14.47 -20.09 1.88
C ARG A 4 -14.78 -20.68 0.51
N ARG A 5 -15.71 -21.64 0.43
CA ARG A 5 -16.07 -22.27 -0.84
C ARG A 5 -16.97 -21.41 -1.71
N HIS A 6 -17.86 -20.63 -1.08
CA HIS A 6 -18.98 -20.01 -1.81
C HIS A 6 -18.97 -18.47 -1.78
N ARG A 7 -18.33 -17.86 -0.76
CA ARG A 7 -18.43 -16.40 -0.52
C ARG A 7 -17.11 -15.65 -0.60
N MET A 8 -15.99 -16.35 -0.60
CA MET A 8 -14.68 -15.72 -0.56
C MET A 8 -13.80 -16.26 -1.69
N ALA A 9 -13.00 -15.39 -2.29
CA ALA A 9 -11.92 -15.78 -3.19
C ALA A 9 -10.65 -15.02 -2.83
N MET A 10 -9.50 -15.56 -3.22
CA MET A 10 -8.20 -15.00 -2.89
C MET A 10 -7.35 -14.87 -4.14
N VAL A 11 -6.70 -13.73 -4.27
CA VAL A 11 -5.66 -13.43 -5.25
C VAL A 11 -4.32 -13.46 -4.51
N PHE A 12 -3.40 -14.30 -4.95
CA PHE A 12 -2.14 -14.57 -4.28
C PHE A 12 -0.98 -13.75 -4.86
N GLN A 13 0.01 -13.47 -4.06
CA GLN A 13 1.25 -12.76 -4.41
C GLN A 13 1.97 -13.40 -5.62
N HIS A 14 2.10 -14.72 -5.65
CA HIS A 14 2.76 -15.48 -6.73
C HIS A 14 1.76 -16.10 -7.71
N PHE A 15 0.68 -15.38 -8.02
CA PHE A 15 -0.39 -15.72 -8.96
C PHE A 15 -1.11 -17.05 -8.65
N GLY A 16 -0.45 -18.05 -8.07
CA GLY A 16 -0.99 -19.37 -7.73
C GLY A 16 -1.64 -20.10 -8.91
N LEU A 17 -1.18 -19.85 -10.14
CA LEU A 17 -1.72 -20.46 -11.33
C LEU A 17 -1.24 -21.92 -11.45
N LEU A 18 -2.09 -22.74 -12.07
CA LEU A 18 -1.78 -24.15 -12.37
C LEU A 18 -0.96 -24.17 -13.68
N PRO A 19 0.36 -24.45 -13.63
CA PRO A 19 1.26 -24.23 -14.78
C PRO A 19 0.96 -25.15 -15.96
N ASN A 20 0.43 -26.35 -15.69
CA ASN A 20 0.11 -27.35 -16.69
C ASN A 20 -1.31 -27.23 -17.28
N ARG A 21 -2.09 -26.23 -16.83
CA ARG A 21 -3.43 -25.94 -17.34
C ARG A 21 -3.43 -24.69 -18.20
N ARG A 22 -4.31 -24.64 -19.22
CA ARG A 22 -4.57 -23.45 -20.01
C ARG A 22 -5.19 -22.35 -19.15
N ILE A 23 -5.18 -21.13 -19.67
CA ILE A 23 -5.75 -19.97 -18.97
C ILE A 23 -7.24 -20.19 -18.68
N ILE A 24 -8.01 -20.67 -19.65
CA ILE A 24 -9.44 -20.94 -19.45
C ILE A 24 -9.67 -22.00 -18.36
N ASP A 25 -8.82 -23.02 -18.27
CA ASP A 25 -8.90 -24.08 -17.25
C ASP A 25 -8.49 -23.55 -15.87
N ASN A 26 -7.54 -22.59 -15.81
CA ASN A 26 -7.19 -21.89 -14.58
C ASN A 26 -8.36 -21.06 -14.06
N VAL A 27 -8.97 -20.25 -14.91
CA VAL A 27 -10.09 -19.36 -14.53
C VAL A 27 -11.31 -20.20 -14.13
N ALA A 28 -11.61 -21.30 -14.87
CA ALA A 28 -12.71 -22.19 -14.59
C ALA A 28 -12.50 -23.10 -13.35
N TYR A 29 -11.30 -23.14 -12.76
CA TYR A 29 -10.94 -24.12 -11.74
C TYR A 29 -11.84 -24.07 -10.49
N GLY A 30 -12.14 -22.89 -9.97
CA GLY A 30 -13.02 -22.75 -8.82
C GLY A 30 -14.45 -23.24 -9.09
N LEU A 31 -14.94 -23.04 -10.31
CA LEU A 31 -16.25 -23.55 -10.77
C LEU A 31 -16.25 -25.07 -10.97
N GLU A 32 -15.12 -25.62 -11.44
CA GLU A 32 -14.90 -27.07 -11.54
C GLU A 32 -15.00 -27.74 -10.16
N VAL A 33 -14.33 -27.15 -9.14
CA VAL A 33 -14.39 -27.65 -7.75
C VAL A 33 -15.81 -27.57 -7.16
N ARG A 34 -16.63 -26.61 -7.64
CA ARG A 34 -18.05 -26.49 -7.27
C ARG A 34 -18.96 -27.45 -8.02
N GLY A 35 -18.43 -28.24 -8.97
CA GLY A 35 -19.20 -29.21 -9.75
C GLY A 35 -20.01 -28.59 -10.90
N MET A 36 -19.71 -27.37 -11.32
CA MET A 36 -20.40 -26.72 -12.45
C MET A 36 -20.12 -27.47 -13.76
N PRO A 37 -21.13 -27.72 -14.62
CA PRO A 37 -20.95 -28.34 -15.92
C PRO A 37 -19.91 -27.61 -16.79
N ARG A 38 -19.17 -28.36 -17.61
CA ARG A 38 -18.08 -27.80 -18.41
C ARG A 38 -18.51 -26.67 -19.36
N PRO A 39 -19.62 -26.76 -20.09
CA PRO A 39 -20.08 -25.65 -20.94
C PRO A 39 -20.28 -24.36 -20.16
N ASP A 40 -20.96 -24.43 -19.02
CA ASP A 40 -21.35 -23.28 -18.21
C ASP A 40 -20.11 -22.61 -17.55
N ARG A 41 -19.20 -23.43 -16.97
CA ARG A 41 -17.99 -22.90 -16.36
C ARG A 41 -17.03 -22.27 -17.37
N TYR A 42 -17.00 -22.79 -18.62
CA TYR A 42 -16.18 -22.20 -19.68
C TYR A 42 -16.81 -20.93 -20.25
N ALA A 43 -18.14 -20.84 -20.34
CA ALA A 43 -18.81 -19.60 -20.70
C ALA A 43 -18.48 -18.50 -19.69
N ARG A 44 -18.62 -18.80 -18.39
CA ARG A 44 -18.26 -17.87 -17.31
C ARG A 44 -16.78 -17.53 -17.29
N ALA A 45 -15.90 -18.50 -17.55
CA ALA A 45 -14.47 -18.26 -17.60
C ALA A 45 -14.08 -17.29 -18.74
N ARG A 46 -14.68 -17.43 -19.93
CA ARG A 46 -14.45 -16.48 -21.04
C ARG A 46 -14.90 -15.07 -20.70
N GLU A 47 -16.09 -14.93 -20.12
CA GLU A 47 -16.58 -13.63 -19.66
C GLU A 47 -15.57 -12.94 -18.72
N MET A 48 -15.00 -13.67 -17.76
CA MET A 48 -14.01 -13.11 -16.83
C MET A 48 -12.66 -12.83 -17.49
N ILE A 49 -12.24 -13.65 -18.45
CA ILE A 49 -11.02 -13.41 -19.24
C ILE A 49 -11.16 -12.14 -20.06
N ASP A 50 -12.32 -11.93 -20.71
CA ASP A 50 -12.61 -10.72 -21.46
C ASP A 50 -12.67 -9.49 -20.56
N MET A 51 -13.29 -9.61 -19.37
CA MET A 51 -13.41 -8.53 -18.38
C MET A 51 -12.04 -8.00 -17.93
N VAL A 52 -11.03 -8.86 -17.79
CA VAL A 52 -9.65 -8.47 -17.42
C VAL A 52 -8.77 -8.17 -18.64
N GLY A 53 -9.34 -8.09 -19.85
CA GLY A 53 -8.63 -7.73 -21.09
C GLY A 53 -7.65 -8.81 -21.58
N LEU A 54 -7.98 -10.08 -21.37
CA LEU A 54 -7.18 -11.23 -21.84
C LEU A 54 -7.88 -12.07 -22.91
N GLY A 55 -8.87 -11.52 -23.60
CA GLY A 55 -9.50 -12.18 -24.75
C GLY A 55 -8.47 -12.61 -25.81
N GLY A 56 -8.57 -13.85 -26.29
CA GLY A 56 -7.62 -14.47 -27.23
C GLY A 56 -6.51 -15.31 -26.58
N TYR A 57 -6.32 -15.21 -25.23
CA TYR A 57 -5.32 -16.00 -24.50
C TYR A 57 -5.87 -17.25 -23.78
N GLU A 58 -7.13 -17.63 -24.06
CA GLU A 58 -7.83 -18.73 -23.36
C GLU A 58 -7.08 -20.04 -23.44
N ASN A 59 -6.42 -20.29 -24.58
CA ASN A 59 -5.71 -21.54 -24.86
C ASN A 59 -4.23 -21.49 -24.47
N SER A 60 -3.69 -20.34 -24.13
CA SER A 60 -2.30 -20.17 -23.68
C SER A 60 -2.08 -20.81 -22.30
N ARG A 61 -0.82 -21.04 -21.96
CA ARG A 61 -0.40 -21.51 -20.63
C ARG A 61 0.21 -20.35 -19.83
N PRO A 62 0.23 -20.44 -18.48
CA PRO A 62 0.79 -19.38 -17.64
C PRO A 62 2.21 -18.95 -18.02
N GLY A 63 3.10 -19.90 -18.39
CA GLY A 63 4.48 -19.59 -18.79
C GLY A 63 4.63 -18.81 -20.10
N GLU A 64 3.56 -18.67 -20.87
CA GLU A 64 3.54 -17.91 -22.12
C GLU A 64 3.10 -16.43 -21.90
N LEU A 65 2.73 -16.07 -20.65
CA LEU A 65 2.20 -14.78 -20.27
C LEU A 65 3.22 -13.97 -19.45
N SER A 66 3.18 -12.64 -19.60
CA SER A 66 3.90 -11.73 -18.71
C SER A 66 3.36 -11.80 -17.28
N GLY A 67 4.14 -11.32 -16.29
CA GLY A 67 3.71 -11.30 -14.88
C GLY A 67 2.38 -10.57 -14.66
N GLY A 68 2.19 -9.41 -15.29
CA GLY A 68 0.93 -8.67 -15.24
C GLY A 68 -0.25 -9.44 -15.86
N MET A 69 -0.03 -10.15 -16.96
CA MET A 69 -1.06 -11.01 -17.55
C MET A 69 -1.40 -12.18 -16.62
N GLN A 70 -0.40 -12.80 -15.99
CA GLN A 70 -0.62 -13.87 -15.00
C GLN A 70 -1.45 -13.37 -13.80
N GLN A 71 -1.18 -12.14 -13.33
CA GLN A 71 -1.95 -11.51 -12.27
C GLN A 71 -3.41 -11.29 -12.68
N ARG A 72 -3.66 -10.82 -13.90
CA ARG A 72 -5.02 -10.69 -14.48
C ARG A 72 -5.74 -12.03 -14.53
N VAL A 73 -5.04 -13.12 -14.88
CA VAL A 73 -5.62 -14.48 -14.82
C VAL A 73 -5.99 -14.88 -13.40
N GLY A 74 -5.14 -14.58 -12.41
CA GLY A 74 -5.43 -14.80 -10.99
C GLY A 74 -6.69 -14.06 -10.53
N LEU A 75 -6.82 -12.80 -10.96
CA LEU A 75 -8.00 -11.97 -10.71
C LEU A 75 -9.25 -12.53 -11.39
N ALA A 76 -9.18 -12.87 -12.69
CA ALA A 76 -10.28 -13.50 -13.43
C ALA A 76 -10.76 -14.81 -12.76
N ARG A 77 -9.82 -15.64 -12.29
CA ARG A 77 -10.11 -16.86 -11.55
C ARG A 77 -10.86 -16.59 -10.23
N ALA A 78 -10.44 -15.56 -9.50
CA ALA A 78 -11.10 -15.16 -8.27
C ALA A 78 -12.52 -14.62 -8.53
N LEU A 79 -12.70 -13.83 -9.59
CA LEU A 79 -14.00 -13.26 -9.99
C LEU A 79 -14.96 -14.31 -10.59
N ALA A 80 -14.45 -15.35 -11.25
CA ALA A 80 -15.26 -16.38 -11.91
C ALA A 80 -16.26 -17.06 -10.96
N VAL A 81 -15.85 -17.25 -9.71
CA VAL A 81 -16.69 -17.89 -8.68
C VAL A 81 -17.71 -16.95 -8.03
N ASP A 82 -17.80 -15.71 -8.49
CA ASP A 82 -18.71 -14.65 -7.99
C ASP A 82 -18.67 -14.52 -6.45
N PRO A 83 -17.52 -14.18 -5.85
CA PRO A 83 -17.40 -14.07 -4.41
C PRO A 83 -18.09 -12.81 -3.88
N GLN A 84 -18.46 -12.83 -2.59
CA GLN A 84 -18.89 -11.62 -1.88
C GLN A 84 -17.70 -10.84 -1.34
N VAL A 85 -16.60 -11.52 -1.01
CA VAL A 85 -15.37 -10.94 -0.47
C VAL A 85 -14.18 -11.41 -1.29
N LEU A 86 -13.37 -10.45 -1.73
CA LEU A 86 -12.09 -10.67 -2.40
C LEU A 86 -10.96 -10.38 -1.41
N LEU A 87 -10.05 -11.34 -1.24
CA LEU A 87 -8.84 -11.19 -0.45
C LEU A 87 -7.66 -11.06 -1.39
N PHE A 88 -6.81 -10.08 -1.16
CA PHE A 88 -5.59 -9.84 -1.93
C PHE A 88 -4.40 -9.91 -0.97
N ASP A 89 -3.46 -10.81 -1.25
CA ASP A 89 -2.25 -10.98 -0.47
C ASP A 89 -1.06 -10.50 -1.30
N GLU A 90 -0.57 -9.31 -1.01
CA GLU A 90 0.48 -8.61 -1.73
C GLU A 90 0.38 -8.73 -3.27
N PRO A 91 -0.76 -8.36 -3.87
CA PRO A 91 -1.06 -8.72 -5.26
C PRO A 91 -0.15 -8.06 -6.29
N PHE A 92 0.61 -7.04 -5.93
CA PHE A 92 1.42 -6.27 -6.87
C PHE A 92 2.93 -6.34 -6.61
N SER A 93 3.37 -7.01 -5.53
CA SER A 93 4.78 -7.04 -5.10
C SER A 93 5.73 -7.66 -6.13
N ALA A 94 5.24 -8.63 -6.93
CA ALA A 94 6.02 -9.31 -7.97
C ALA A 94 6.02 -8.59 -9.33
N LEU A 95 5.42 -7.39 -9.44
CA LEU A 95 5.28 -6.66 -10.70
C LEU A 95 6.30 -5.50 -10.78
N ASP A 96 6.77 -5.21 -12.00
CA ASP A 96 7.54 -4.00 -12.26
C ASP A 96 6.67 -2.73 -12.06
N PRO A 97 7.28 -1.55 -11.81
CA PRO A 97 6.53 -0.36 -11.41
C PRO A 97 5.48 0.09 -12.42
N LEU A 98 5.71 -0.08 -13.72
CA LEU A 98 4.76 0.35 -14.75
C LEU A 98 3.53 -0.57 -14.78
N ILE A 99 3.77 -1.87 -14.83
CA ILE A 99 2.70 -2.89 -14.80
C ILE A 99 1.94 -2.84 -13.49
N ARG A 100 2.63 -2.61 -12.37
CA ARG A 100 2.01 -2.43 -11.04
C ARG A 100 0.98 -1.32 -11.06
N ARG A 101 1.34 -0.13 -11.55
CA ARG A 101 0.44 1.02 -11.66
C ARG A 101 -0.79 0.70 -12.53
N ASP A 102 -0.59 0.04 -13.67
CA ASP A 102 -1.68 -0.32 -14.57
C ASP A 102 -2.64 -1.34 -13.93
N MET A 103 -2.09 -2.32 -13.19
CA MET A 103 -2.88 -3.30 -12.45
C MET A 103 -3.67 -2.69 -11.29
N GLN A 104 -3.07 -1.76 -10.55
CA GLN A 104 -3.78 -1.02 -9.50
C GLN A 104 -4.97 -0.24 -10.09
N ASN A 105 -4.77 0.47 -11.21
CA ASN A 105 -5.83 1.20 -11.90
C ASN A 105 -6.96 0.27 -12.34
N GLU A 106 -6.60 -0.91 -12.86
CA GLU A 106 -7.56 -1.93 -13.27
C GLU A 106 -8.38 -2.46 -12.09
N VAL A 107 -7.74 -2.70 -10.95
CA VAL A 107 -8.42 -3.14 -9.72
C VAL A 107 -9.39 -2.05 -9.22
N VAL A 108 -8.97 -0.77 -9.19
CA VAL A 108 -9.85 0.36 -8.84
C VAL A 108 -11.07 0.41 -9.76
N ARG A 109 -10.88 0.24 -11.07
CA ARG A 109 -11.98 0.19 -12.05
C ARG A 109 -12.96 -0.94 -11.72
N LEU A 110 -12.44 -2.15 -11.51
CA LEU A 110 -13.25 -3.33 -11.20
C LEU A 110 -13.98 -3.20 -9.84
N GLN A 111 -13.37 -2.60 -8.82
CA GLN A 111 -14.02 -2.33 -7.54
C GLN A 111 -15.26 -1.44 -7.73
N ARG A 112 -15.14 -0.38 -8.54
CA ARG A 112 -16.24 0.54 -8.84
C ARG A 112 -17.36 -0.13 -9.64
N GLU A 113 -17.03 -1.03 -10.56
CA GLU A 113 -18.01 -1.74 -11.39
C GLU A 113 -18.71 -2.88 -10.64
N LEU A 114 -17.98 -3.62 -9.82
CA LEU A 114 -18.48 -4.86 -9.22
C LEU A 114 -19.04 -4.68 -7.81
N HIS A 115 -18.73 -3.58 -7.12
CA HIS A 115 -19.18 -3.27 -5.76
C HIS A 115 -18.95 -4.43 -4.76
N LYS A 116 -17.78 -5.10 -4.85
CA LYS A 116 -17.41 -6.21 -3.97
C LYS A 116 -16.62 -5.70 -2.77
N THR A 117 -16.83 -6.32 -1.62
CA THR A 117 -15.95 -6.10 -0.46
C THR A 117 -14.56 -6.67 -0.77
N SER A 118 -13.54 -5.83 -0.66
CA SER A 118 -12.15 -6.21 -0.91
C SER A 118 -11.30 -5.97 0.32
N VAL A 119 -10.42 -6.91 0.64
CA VAL A 119 -9.42 -6.76 1.70
C VAL A 119 -8.04 -6.95 1.06
N PHE A 120 -7.20 -5.93 1.17
CA PHE A 120 -5.82 -5.95 0.66
C PHE A 120 -4.84 -6.04 1.81
N ILE A 121 -3.88 -6.95 1.68
CA ILE A 121 -2.68 -6.96 2.51
C ILE A 121 -1.55 -6.46 1.62
N THR A 122 -0.88 -5.40 2.07
CA THR A 122 0.27 -4.81 1.38
C THR A 122 1.21 -4.19 2.42
N HIS A 123 2.49 -4.15 2.10
CA HIS A 123 3.50 -3.39 2.84
C HIS A 123 3.75 -2.01 2.20
N ASP A 124 3.08 -1.71 1.07
CA ASP A 124 3.21 -0.45 0.34
C ASP A 124 2.06 0.49 0.74
N LEU A 125 2.39 1.55 1.48
CA LEU A 125 1.42 2.56 1.92
C LEU A 125 0.74 3.25 0.74
N GLN A 126 1.45 3.52 -0.36
CA GLN A 126 0.86 4.17 -1.54
C GLN A 126 -0.23 3.30 -2.17
N GLU A 127 -0.06 1.97 -2.15
CA GLU A 127 -1.10 1.03 -2.57
C GLU A 127 -2.32 1.11 -1.65
N ALA A 128 -2.09 1.10 -0.32
CA ALA A 128 -3.17 1.19 0.65
C ALA A 128 -3.97 2.50 0.51
N LEU A 129 -3.28 3.64 0.34
CA LEU A 129 -3.90 4.96 0.13
C LEU A 129 -4.70 5.03 -1.17
N LYS A 130 -4.24 4.35 -2.23
CA LYS A 130 -4.89 4.38 -3.54
C LYS A 130 -6.11 3.47 -3.64
N LEU A 131 -6.10 2.32 -2.96
CA LEU A 131 -7.07 1.25 -3.11
C LEU A 131 -8.10 1.18 -2.01
N GLY A 132 -7.75 1.64 -0.81
CA GLY A 132 -8.55 1.45 0.39
C GLY A 132 -9.50 2.61 0.68
N ASP A 133 -10.78 2.31 0.91
CA ASP A 133 -11.71 3.24 1.56
C ASP A 133 -11.37 3.38 3.04
N ARG A 134 -10.79 2.34 3.63
CA ARG A 134 -10.26 2.31 5.00
C ARG A 134 -8.95 1.56 5.05
N ILE A 135 -8.03 2.06 5.88
CA ILE A 135 -6.70 1.50 6.09
C ILE A 135 -6.59 1.05 7.54
N ALA A 136 -6.03 -0.13 7.74
CA ALA A 136 -5.68 -0.67 9.04
C ALA A 136 -4.15 -0.82 9.11
N ILE A 137 -3.50 -0.04 9.97
CA ILE A 137 -2.06 -0.15 10.22
C ILE A 137 -1.83 -1.13 11.36
N MET A 138 -0.94 -2.08 11.12
CA MET A 138 -0.57 -3.11 12.08
C MET A 138 0.92 -3.02 12.40
N ARG A 139 1.24 -3.25 13.68
CA ARG A 139 2.61 -3.39 14.20
C ARG A 139 2.66 -4.55 15.17
N ASP A 140 3.62 -5.44 15.05
CA ASP A 140 3.83 -6.60 15.95
C ASP A 140 2.59 -7.48 16.19
N GLY A 141 1.72 -7.58 15.15
CA GLY A 141 0.48 -8.36 15.21
C GLY A 141 -0.72 -7.64 15.84
N GLU A 142 -0.56 -6.38 16.27
CA GLU A 142 -1.62 -5.54 16.82
C GLU A 142 -2.07 -4.46 15.85
N LEU A 143 -3.34 -4.05 15.95
CA LEU A 143 -3.88 -2.92 15.21
C LEU A 143 -3.52 -1.62 15.91
N VAL A 144 -2.72 -0.77 15.25
CA VAL A 144 -2.30 0.54 15.76
C VAL A 144 -3.33 1.61 15.42
N GLN A 145 -3.76 1.66 14.16
CA GLN A 145 -4.75 2.62 13.70
C GLN A 145 -5.65 2.02 12.63
N VAL A 146 -6.94 2.40 12.63
CA VAL A 146 -7.89 2.11 11.56
C VAL A 146 -8.63 3.40 11.20
N GLY A 147 -8.50 3.84 9.96
CA GLY A 147 -9.12 5.10 9.50
C GLY A 147 -9.27 5.17 7.99
N THR A 148 -9.81 6.29 7.50
CA THR A 148 -9.73 6.64 6.08
C THR A 148 -8.30 7.02 5.72
N PRO A 149 -7.92 7.05 4.42
CA PRO A 149 -6.63 7.60 3.98
C PRO A 149 -6.31 8.96 4.61
N GLU A 150 -7.30 9.86 4.64
CA GLU A 150 -7.17 11.20 5.21
C GLU A 150 -6.92 11.17 6.73
N GLU A 151 -7.62 10.29 7.47
CA GLU A 151 -7.43 10.16 8.92
C GLU A 151 -6.05 9.59 9.26
N VAL A 152 -5.58 8.61 8.48
CA VAL A 152 -4.27 7.99 8.69
C VAL A 152 -3.13 8.96 8.45
N VAL A 153 -3.21 9.74 7.35
CA VAL A 153 -2.17 10.71 6.96
C VAL A 153 -2.29 12.02 7.74
N GLY A 154 -3.53 12.50 7.99
CA GLY A 154 -3.77 13.80 8.60
C GLY A 154 -3.80 13.79 10.13
N ARG A 155 -4.01 12.62 10.76
CA ARG A 155 -4.08 12.44 12.23
C ARG A 155 -3.49 11.11 12.63
N PRO A 156 -2.16 10.93 12.54
CA PRO A 156 -1.50 9.70 12.96
C PRO A 156 -1.75 9.45 14.45
N ALA A 157 -2.02 8.18 14.81
CA ALA A 157 -2.34 7.80 16.19
C ALA A 157 -1.14 7.85 17.14
N ASP A 158 0.06 7.62 16.61
CA ASP A 158 1.32 7.63 17.35
C ASP A 158 2.51 8.00 16.44
N ALA A 159 3.70 8.07 17.02
CA ALA A 159 4.94 8.38 16.30
C ALA A 159 5.27 7.34 15.21
N TYR A 160 4.92 6.07 15.41
CA TYR A 160 5.14 5.04 14.41
C TYR A 160 4.29 5.28 13.15
N VAL A 161 3.02 5.63 13.31
CA VAL A 161 2.15 5.95 12.17
C VAL A 161 2.60 7.25 11.50
N ALA A 162 3.02 8.26 12.27
CA ALA A 162 3.56 9.50 11.75
C ALA A 162 4.80 9.25 10.87
N ASP A 163 5.75 8.45 11.36
CA ASP A 163 6.95 8.06 10.61
C ASP A 163 6.60 7.23 9.36
N PHE A 164 5.70 6.27 9.51
CA PHE A 164 5.25 5.41 8.38
C PHE A 164 4.56 6.20 7.26
N THR A 165 3.93 7.33 7.58
CA THR A 165 3.24 8.22 6.62
C THR A 165 4.07 9.41 6.17
N SER A 166 5.28 9.60 6.71
CA SER A 166 6.13 10.79 6.52
C SER A 166 6.48 11.10 5.07
N ASP A 167 6.68 10.06 4.24
CA ASP A 167 7.00 10.21 2.82
C ASP A 167 5.79 10.53 1.94
N VAL A 168 4.58 10.56 2.51
CA VAL A 168 3.35 10.84 1.77
C VAL A 168 3.09 12.34 1.72
N ALA A 169 3.07 12.91 0.52
CA ALA A 169 2.65 14.30 0.36
C ALA A 169 1.18 14.47 0.79
N ARG A 170 0.92 15.10 1.94
CA ARG A 170 -0.43 15.31 2.48
C ARG A 170 -1.38 15.92 1.46
N THR A 171 -0.88 16.78 0.58
CA THR A 171 -1.67 17.42 -0.48
C THR A 171 -2.27 16.46 -1.49
N THR A 172 -1.71 15.25 -1.64
CA THR A 172 -2.22 14.22 -2.56
C THR A 172 -3.27 13.31 -1.92
N VAL A 173 -3.44 13.38 -0.60
CA VAL A 173 -4.36 12.54 0.17
C VAL A 173 -5.45 13.37 0.82
N LEU A 174 -5.09 14.48 1.49
CA LEU A 174 -6.08 15.34 2.14
C LEU A 174 -6.93 16.06 1.09
N THR A 175 -8.25 16.09 1.33
CA THR A 175 -9.22 16.70 0.42
C THR A 175 -9.65 18.08 0.91
N ALA A 176 -10.38 18.81 0.06
CA ALA A 176 -10.97 20.08 0.41
C ALA A 176 -11.86 19.96 1.66
N ARG A 177 -12.59 18.82 1.82
CA ARG A 177 -13.45 18.57 3.01
C ARG A 177 -12.66 18.62 4.32
N TRP A 178 -11.40 18.20 4.31
CA TRP A 178 -10.56 18.17 5.50
C TRP A 178 -10.27 19.55 6.08
N LEU A 179 -10.22 20.59 5.22
CA LEU A 179 -9.89 21.97 5.58
C LEU A 179 -11.09 22.94 5.54
N VAL A 180 -12.29 22.43 5.27
CA VAL A 180 -13.49 23.27 5.21
C VAL A 180 -13.70 24.04 6.51
N ARG A 181 -13.89 25.34 6.40
CA ARG A 181 -14.24 26.24 7.49
C ARG A 181 -15.28 27.29 7.07
N GLU A 182 -15.83 27.98 8.04
CA GLU A 182 -16.61 29.18 7.78
C GLU A 182 -15.72 30.34 7.31
N PRO A 183 -16.27 31.33 6.56
CA PRO A 183 -15.51 32.47 6.12
C PRO A 183 -15.17 33.37 7.30
N PHE A 184 -13.98 33.97 7.29
CA PHE A 184 -13.63 35.00 8.27
C PHE A 184 -14.43 36.30 8.05
N PRO A 185 -14.65 37.13 9.09
CA PRO A 185 -15.29 38.43 8.93
C PRO A 185 -14.58 39.29 7.89
N GLY A 186 -15.31 39.71 6.85
CA GLY A 186 -14.77 40.52 5.75
C GLY A 186 -14.01 39.74 4.66
N GLU A 187 -13.92 38.43 4.76
CA GLU A 187 -13.32 37.60 3.74
C GLU A 187 -14.21 37.57 2.47
N ARG A 188 -13.58 37.58 1.30
CA ARG A 188 -14.30 37.43 0.03
C ARG A 188 -14.88 36.02 -0.07
N THR A 189 -16.10 35.92 -0.61
CA THR A 189 -16.82 34.63 -0.72
C THR A 189 -17.18 34.26 -2.16
N ASP A 190 -16.59 35.00 -3.14
CA ASP A 190 -16.85 34.88 -4.57
C ASP A 190 -15.76 34.07 -5.32
N GLY A 191 -14.99 33.27 -4.60
CA GLY A 191 -13.92 32.43 -5.15
C GLY A 191 -14.39 31.25 -6.01
N PRO A 192 -13.45 30.53 -6.65
CA PRO A 192 -13.76 29.35 -7.44
C PRO A 192 -14.42 28.25 -6.59
N THR A 193 -15.10 27.32 -7.26
CA THR A 193 -15.84 26.23 -6.60
C THR A 193 -15.16 24.90 -6.86
N THR A 194 -15.14 24.03 -5.84
CA THR A 194 -14.68 22.65 -5.93
C THR A 194 -15.60 21.70 -5.19
N GLU A 195 -15.46 20.41 -5.41
CA GLU A 195 -16.14 19.36 -4.66
C GLU A 195 -15.39 19.00 -3.38
N PRO A 196 -16.07 18.48 -2.35
CA PRO A 196 -15.43 18.14 -1.07
C PRO A 196 -14.32 17.09 -1.19
N GLY A 197 -14.46 16.12 -2.13
CA GLY A 197 -13.49 15.06 -2.37
C GLY A 197 -12.28 15.48 -3.22
N THR A 198 -12.18 16.75 -3.64
CA THR A 198 -11.02 17.24 -4.42
C THR A 198 -9.79 17.30 -3.53
N VAL A 199 -8.68 16.64 -3.94
CA VAL A 199 -7.43 16.67 -3.18
C VAL A 199 -6.79 18.05 -3.17
N LEU A 200 -6.06 18.38 -2.11
CA LEU A 200 -5.45 19.72 -1.94
C LEU A 200 -4.48 20.07 -3.08
N ALA A 201 -3.82 19.08 -3.67
CA ALA A 201 -2.96 19.28 -4.84
C ALA A 201 -3.70 19.89 -6.03
N GLU A 202 -5.00 19.61 -6.21
CA GLU A 202 -5.85 20.20 -7.24
C GLU A 202 -6.47 21.53 -6.80
N VAL A 203 -6.64 21.74 -5.49
CA VAL A 203 -7.13 23.01 -4.92
C VAL A 203 -6.06 24.10 -4.99
N LEU A 204 -4.77 23.76 -4.84
CA LEU A 204 -3.66 24.72 -4.86
C LEU A 204 -3.61 25.61 -6.11
N PRO A 205 -3.73 25.11 -7.35
CA PRO A 205 -3.79 25.96 -8.55
C PRO A 205 -4.98 26.94 -8.53
N MET A 206 -6.13 26.53 -7.98
CA MET A 206 -7.31 27.38 -7.87
C MET A 206 -7.05 28.54 -6.90
N LEU A 207 -6.41 28.25 -5.76
CA LEU A 207 -5.98 29.29 -4.79
C LEU A 207 -4.88 30.20 -5.35
N ALA A 208 -4.00 29.67 -6.20
CA ALA A 208 -2.96 30.48 -6.84
C ALA A 208 -3.57 31.49 -7.83
N ALA A 209 -4.63 31.11 -8.54
CA ALA A 209 -5.31 31.94 -9.53
C ALA A 209 -6.34 32.93 -8.94
N SER A 210 -6.70 32.81 -7.66
CA SER A 210 -7.74 33.64 -7.01
C SER A 210 -7.23 34.31 -5.74
N THR A 211 -7.70 35.50 -5.43
CA THR A 211 -7.48 36.17 -4.14
C THR A 211 -8.53 35.79 -3.09
N ALA A 212 -9.65 35.19 -3.52
CA ALA A 212 -10.71 34.68 -2.65
C ALA A 212 -10.48 33.20 -2.37
N PRO A 213 -10.91 32.66 -1.20
CA PRO A 213 -10.86 31.26 -0.89
C PRO A 213 -11.71 30.43 -1.85
N VAL A 214 -11.37 29.14 -1.99
CA VAL A 214 -12.14 28.18 -2.77
C VAL A 214 -13.41 27.81 -2.00
N ARG A 215 -14.53 27.82 -2.67
CA ARG A 215 -15.84 27.38 -2.15
C ARG A 215 -15.96 25.86 -2.29
N VAL A 216 -16.26 25.17 -1.22
CA VAL A 216 -16.49 23.71 -1.24
C VAL A 216 -18.00 23.47 -1.30
N VAL A 217 -18.46 22.84 -2.37
CA VAL A 217 -19.90 22.63 -2.66
C VAL A 217 -20.20 21.17 -2.91
N GLU A 218 -21.22 20.62 -2.25
CA GLU A 218 -21.70 19.26 -2.43
C GLU A 218 -23.18 19.26 -2.84
N GLY A 219 -23.49 18.72 -4.02
CA GLY A 219 -24.86 18.67 -4.52
C GLY A 219 -25.55 20.04 -4.63
N GLY A 220 -24.79 21.10 -4.87
CA GLY A 220 -25.28 22.48 -4.93
C GLY A 220 -25.33 23.21 -3.57
N THR A 221 -25.05 22.51 -2.48
CA THR A 221 -25.01 23.09 -1.12
C THR A 221 -23.58 23.50 -0.76
N LEU A 222 -23.40 24.76 -0.32
CA LEU A 222 -22.12 25.25 0.16
C LEU A 222 -21.82 24.64 1.53
N LEU A 223 -20.68 23.91 1.63
CA LEU A 223 -20.18 23.36 2.89
C LEU A 223 -19.28 24.36 3.64
N GLY A 224 -18.57 25.23 2.90
CA GLY A 224 -17.67 26.24 3.46
C GLY A 224 -16.57 26.62 2.50
N TYR A 225 -15.43 27.03 3.05
CA TYR A 225 -14.34 27.65 2.31
C TYR A 225 -12.99 27.03 2.68
N VAL A 226 -12.06 27.02 1.73
CA VAL A 226 -10.65 26.67 1.93
C VAL A 226 -9.78 27.80 1.42
N GLY A 227 -9.01 28.41 2.30
CA GLY A 227 -8.08 29.50 1.99
C GLY A 227 -6.64 29.02 1.81
N ARG A 228 -5.75 29.93 1.36
CA ARG A 228 -4.31 29.64 1.19
C ARG A 228 -3.65 29.27 2.51
N ASP A 229 -3.96 30.02 3.58
CA ASP A 229 -3.35 29.80 4.89
C ASP A 229 -3.77 28.47 5.50
N ASP A 230 -4.99 27.99 5.18
CA ASP A 230 -5.47 26.68 5.63
C ASP A 230 -4.63 25.55 5.01
N VAL A 231 -4.35 25.63 3.71
CA VAL A 231 -3.53 24.63 3.00
C VAL A 231 -2.06 24.74 3.43
N LEU A 232 -1.51 25.97 3.56
CA LEU A 232 -0.13 26.16 4.01
C LEU A 232 0.08 25.64 5.42
N ARG A 233 -0.88 25.80 6.32
CA ARG A 233 -0.83 25.26 7.67
C ARG A 233 -0.83 23.73 7.65
N ALA A 234 -1.72 23.10 6.88
CA ALA A 234 -1.77 21.65 6.75
C ALA A 234 -0.47 21.03 6.20
N ILE A 235 0.25 21.78 5.34
CA ILE A 235 1.57 21.37 4.83
C ILE A 235 2.66 21.63 5.88
N ALA A 236 2.62 22.75 6.59
CA ALA A 236 3.65 23.13 7.56
C ALA A 236 3.60 22.26 8.83
N GLU A 237 2.41 21.89 9.28
CA GLU A 237 2.24 20.96 10.41
C GLU A 237 2.94 19.61 10.12
N ASP A 238 2.90 19.14 8.88
CA ASP A 238 3.63 17.97 8.42
C ASP A 238 5.14 18.08 8.61
N GLN A 239 5.73 19.21 8.21
CA GLN A 239 7.17 19.44 8.32
C GLN A 239 7.61 19.60 9.78
N LEU A 240 6.79 20.19 10.64
CA LEU A 240 7.09 20.36 12.05
C LEU A 240 6.95 19.06 12.84
N GLU A 241 5.94 18.24 12.55
CA GLU A 241 5.76 16.92 13.16
C GLU A 241 6.87 15.95 12.73
N ASN A 242 7.24 15.95 11.44
CA ASN A 242 8.34 15.13 10.92
C ASN A 242 9.69 15.56 11.50
N ALA A 243 9.94 16.85 11.65
CA ALA A 243 11.16 17.37 12.27
C ALA A 243 11.23 17.02 13.78
N ALA A 244 10.11 17.05 14.48
CA ALA A 244 10.04 16.66 15.89
C ALA A 244 10.22 15.15 16.07
N ALA A 245 9.65 14.34 15.20
CA ALA A 245 9.82 12.88 15.20
C ALA A 245 11.27 12.48 14.91
N ALA A 246 11.91 13.10 13.92
CA ALA A 246 13.33 12.88 13.59
C ALA A 246 14.25 13.26 14.78
N ALA A 247 13.99 14.39 15.44
CA ALA A 247 14.75 14.83 16.60
C ALA A 247 14.57 13.90 17.83
N ALA A 248 13.40 13.29 17.99
CA ALA A 248 13.14 12.32 19.05
C ALA A 248 13.94 11.02 18.84
N ILE A 249 14.01 10.53 17.61
CA ILE A 249 14.79 9.33 17.22
C ILE A 249 16.30 9.58 17.42
N GLU A 250 16.80 10.76 17.04
CA GLU A 250 18.21 11.14 17.27
C GLU A 250 18.54 11.29 18.77
N GLY A 251 17.56 11.73 19.57
CA GLY A 251 17.69 11.82 21.03
C GLY A 251 17.81 10.45 21.72
N GLU A 252 16.97 9.48 21.35
CA GLU A 252 17.01 8.13 21.92
C GLU A 252 18.29 7.38 21.55
N THR A 253 18.79 7.51 20.33
CA THR A 253 20.06 6.91 19.90
C THR A 253 21.27 7.53 20.61
N SER A 254 21.19 8.79 21.03
CA SER A 254 22.27 9.47 21.76
C SER A 254 22.33 9.09 23.23
N GLU A 255 21.19 8.79 23.86
CA GLU A 255 21.12 8.31 25.26
C GLU A 255 21.61 6.85 25.37
N GLU A 256 21.26 5.96 24.45
CA GLU A 256 21.76 4.57 24.45
C GLU A 256 23.27 4.48 24.24
N LEU A 257 23.88 5.41 23.49
CA LEU A 257 25.33 5.49 23.32
C LEU A 257 26.07 6.10 24.52
N SER A 258 25.40 6.88 25.38
CA SER A 258 26.01 7.48 26.56
C SER A 258 25.96 6.57 27.78
N ASP A 259 25.00 5.66 27.89
CA ASP A 259 24.87 4.73 29.00
C ASP A 259 25.77 3.49 28.86
N GLY A 260 26.34 3.24 27.69
CA GLY A 260 27.31 2.17 27.43
C GLY A 260 28.78 2.50 27.75
N ALA A 261 29.09 3.74 28.21
CA ALA A 261 30.47 4.24 28.36
C ALA A 261 30.97 4.48 29.81
N THR A 262 30.37 3.87 30.83
CA THR A 262 30.89 3.98 32.18
C THR A 262 30.94 2.63 32.92
N ASP A 263 31.99 1.84 32.62
CA ASP A 263 32.59 0.95 33.63
C ASP A 263 34.11 0.84 33.43
N PRO A 264 34.90 1.67 34.14
CA PRO A 264 36.37 1.53 34.20
C PRO A 264 36.77 0.79 35.47
N ALA A 265 36.43 -0.50 35.61
CA ALA A 265 36.94 -1.29 36.72
C ALA A 265 37.08 -2.78 36.39
N SER A 266 38.09 -3.11 35.55
CA SER A 266 38.77 -4.42 35.66
C SER A 266 40.06 -4.44 34.88
N ALA A 267 41.03 -3.61 35.30
CA ALA A 267 42.42 -3.76 34.92
C ALA A 267 43.24 -4.06 36.17
N SER A 268 43.40 -5.32 36.51
CA SER A 268 44.55 -5.82 37.29
C SER A 268 44.42 -7.34 37.46
N HIS A 269 45.09 -8.08 36.61
CA HIS A 269 45.87 -9.28 37.01
C HIS A 269 46.74 -9.71 35.83
N VAL A 270 47.95 -9.20 35.81
CA VAL A 270 49.10 -9.79 35.09
C VAL A 270 49.96 -10.44 36.13
N ALA A 271 50.15 -11.73 36.04
CA ALA A 271 51.29 -12.50 36.59
C ALA A 271 51.37 -13.77 35.72
N ASP A 272 52.33 -13.80 34.80
CA ASP A 272 53.64 -14.41 34.99
C ASP A 272 53.67 -15.95 34.84
N LEU A 273 54.63 -16.40 34.05
CA LEU A 273 55.15 -17.76 33.80
C LEU A 273 54.79 -18.30 32.41
N GLY A 274 55.69 -18.59 31.50
CA GLY A 274 57.07 -19.03 31.51
C GLY A 274 57.40 -19.50 30.10
N ASP A 275 58.54 -19.17 29.71
CA ASP A 275 59.36 -19.63 28.59
C ASP A 275 59.37 -21.16 28.45
N ASP A 276 59.25 -21.67 27.18
CA ASP A 276 60.08 -22.76 26.68
C ASP A 276 59.78 -23.13 25.21
N GLY A 277 60.84 -22.98 24.40
CA GLY A 277 61.34 -23.98 23.49
C GLY A 277 60.63 -24.22 22.15
N GLY A 278 61.21 -23.67 21.09
CA GLY A 278 60.97 -24.16 19.71
C GLY A 278 61.63 -25.55 19.47
N PRO A 279 61.98 -25.95 18.25
CA PRO A 279 61.54 -25.53 16.92
C PRO A 279 61.23 -26.71 15.97
N GLY A 280 60.80 -26.45 14.76
CA GLY A 280 61.11 -27.41 13.69
C GLY A 280 60.01 -27.81 12.73
N GLY A 281 60.24 -27.53 11.45
CA GLY A 281 60.00 -28.48 10.38
C GLY A 281 58.88 -28.12 9.39
N SER A 282 59.26 -27.39 8.37
CA SER A 282 59.37 -27.77 6.93
C SER A 282 58.14 -28.38 6.21
N ALA A 283 57.76 -27.62 5.18
CA ALA A 283 57.66 -28.01 3.76
C ALA A 283 56.58 -29.01 3.33
N THR A 284 55.78 -28.69 2.36
CA THR A 284 55.72 -28.93 0.91
C THR A 284 54.29 -28.86 0.45
N ALA A 285 53.95 -28.02 -0.46
CA ALA A 285 53.84 -28.14 -1.93
C ALA A 285 52.97 -29.32 -2.43
N GLY A 286 52.04 -28.97 -3.33
CA GLY A 286 51.34 -29.87 -4.28
C GLY A 286 49.91 -29.44 -4.54
N SER A 287 49.63 -28.64 -5.51
CA SER A 287 49.28 -28.77 -6.93
C SER A 287 48.23 -29.86 -7.23
N GLY A 288 47.18 -29.46 -7.92
CA GLY A 288 46.60 -30.19 -9.03
C GLY A 288 45.15 -30.69 -8.87
N GLY A 289 44.38 -30.32 -9.82
CA GLY A 289 43.14 -30.97 -10.18
C GLY A 289 41.95 -30.05 -10.19
#